data_4d935fe294a342a21aacfb147d3a0020
#
_entry.id   4d935fe294a342a21aacfb147d3a0020
#
_cell.length_a   1.000
_cell.length_b   1.000
_cell.length_c   1.000
_cell.angle_alpha   90.00
_cell.angle_beta   90.00
_cell.angle_gamma   90.00
#
_symmetry.space_group_name_H-M   'P 1'
#
loop_
_entity.id
_entity.type
_entity.pdbx_description
1 polymer ?
#
loop_
_entity_poly.entity_id
_entity_poly.type
_entity_poly.pdbx_seq_one_letter_code
_entity_poly.pdbx_strand_id
1 'polypeptide(L)'
;KSDIEEHFSDKAYYHFIRSKSSSGQDKTISNFKEIFPDAEYIIYDLKSDIEDINEILVQEPKKHTFIFVKEMLRCAKTLKKEHLGIMYERYSKNPDDSVIIQGFIGRLTGYDYNQKSICYTNISSIERYYQLWDSEFEDTTVKWKSHSTTFKKGILSGKNTFNSVENIEGLSTDSSSVTSDESEPVKET
;
A
#
# COMPACT_ATOMS: atom_id res chain seq x y z
N LYS A 1 -21.79 2.40 -3.50
CA LYS A 1 -22.79 3.05 -2.65
C LYS A 1 -23.58 1.99 -1.89
N SER A 2 -24.13 0.99 -2.59
CA SER A 2 -24.89 -0.11 -1.99
C SER A 2 -24.18 -0.73 -0.79
N ASP A 3 -22.89 -1.03 -0.89
CA ASP A 3 -22.14 -1.67 0.20
C ASP A 3 -22.05 -0.79 1.47
N ILE A 4 -22.00 0.55 1.31
CA ILE A 4 -22.02 1.46 2.45
C ILE A 4 -23.40 1.46 3.09
N GLU A 5 -24.44 1.50 2.28
CA GLU A 5 -25.82 1.50 2.76
C GLU A 5 -26.20 0.15 3.41
N GLU A 6 -25.63 -0.97 2.92
CA GLU A 6 -25.90 -2.30 3.44
C GLU A 6 -25.09 -2.65 4.70
N HIS A 7 -23.80 -2.32 4.72
CA HIS A 7 -22.88 -2.82 5.75
C HIS A 7 -22.47 -1.76 6.78
N PHE A 8 -22.64 -0.47 6.47
CA PHE A 8 -22.16 0.65 7.28
C PHE A 8 -23.24 1.71 7.54
N SER A 9 -24.52 1.30 7.61
CA SER A 9 -25.63 2.21 7.89
C SER A 9 -25.84 2.50 9.36
N ASP A 10 -25.19 1.75 10.25
CA ASP A 10 -25.33 1.87 11.71
C ASP A 10 -24.66 3.12 12.28
N LYS A 11 -23.54 3.54 11.71
CA LYS A 11 -22.79 4.74 12.07
C LYS A 11 -21.87 5.18 10.94
N ALA A 12 -21.19 6.29 11.12
CA ALA A 12 -20.17 6.77 10.18
C ALA A 12 -18.86 5.98 10.31
N TYR A 13 -18.13 5.84 9.21
CA TYR A 13 -16.85 5.14 9.12
C TYR A 13 -15.85 5.90 8.24
N TYR A 14 -14.56 5.65 8.45
CA TYR A 14 -13.49 6.04 7.55
C TYR A 14 -13.34 5.01 6.44
N HIS A 15 -13.27 5.47 5.20
CA HIS A 15 -13.09 4.63 4.03
C HIS A 15 -11.81 5.03 3.30
N PHE A 16 -10.88 4.10 3.15
CA PHE A 16 -9.61 4.33 2.48
C PHE A 16 -9.69 3.97 1.01
N ILE A 17 -9.38 4.93 0.16
CA ILE A 17 -9.40 4.78 -1.30
C ILE A 17 -8.00 5.03 -1.84
N ARG A 18 -7.31 3.97 -2.29
CA ARG A 18 -6.04 4.14 -2.98
C ARG A 18 -6.30 4.51 -4.43
N SER A 19 -5.88 5.71 -4.82
CA SER A 19 -6.03 6.23 -6.17
C SER A 19 -4.76 6.06 -7.01
N LYS A 20 -4.89 6.18 -8.32
CA LYS A 20 -3.77 6.31 -9.26
C LYS A 20 -3.14 7.71 -9.13
N SER A 21 -2.19 8.03 -10.00
CA SER A 21 -1.50 9.34 -10.09
C SER A 21 -2.47 10.54 -10.10
N SER A 22 -1.97 11.73 -9.85
CA SER A 22 -2.70 12.97 -9.57
C SER A 22 -3.92 13.26 -10.48
N SER A 23 -3.81 13.14 -11.80
CA SER A 23 -4.94 13.42 -12.70
C SER A 23 -6.13 12.45 -12.57
N GLY A 24 -5.85 11.19 -12.19
CA GLY A 24 -6.91 10.21 -11.93
C GLY A 24 -7.54 10.36 -10.55
N GLN A 25 -6.82 10.94 -9.59
CA GLN A 25 -7.32 11.17 -8.24
C GLN A 25 -8.41 12.23 -8.23
N ASP A 26 -8.20 13.36 -8.91
CA ASP A 26 -9.17 14.47 -8.94
C ASP A 26 -10.51 14.01 -9.52
N LYS A 27 -10.47 13.24 -10.62
CA LYS A 27 -11.68 12.67 -11.21
C LYS A 27 -12.37 11.69 -10.26
N THR A 28 -11.60 10.86 -9.55
CA THR A 28 -12.15 9.92 -8.57
C THR A 28 -12.81 10.66 -7.42
N ILE A 29 -12.17 11.69 -6.87
CA ILE A 29 -12.73 12.52 -5.81
C ILE A 29 -14.01 13.21 -6.28
N SER A 30 -14.03 13.76 -7.50
CA SER A 30 -15.22 14.39 -8.07
C SER A 30 -16.40 13.42 -8.17
N ASN A 31 -16.16 12.20 -8.66
CA ASN A 31 -17.19 11.18 -8.74
C ASN A 31 -17.73 10.78 -7.35
N PHE A 32 -16.85 10.69 -6.35
CA PHE A 32 -17.28 10.39 -4.98
C PHE A 32 -18.11 11.52 -4.39
N LYS A 33 -17.74 12.77 -4.61
CA LYS A 33 -18.52 13.94 -4.15
C LYS A 33 -19.91 14.00 -4.76
N GLU A 34 -20.05 13.58 -6.00
CA GLU A 34 -21.36 13.50 -6.67
C GLU A 34 -22.22 12.39 -6.05
N ILE A 35 -21.66 11.23 -5.73
CA ILE A 35 -22.38 10.07 -5.19
C ILE A 35 -22.69 10.23 -3.70
N PHE A 36 -21.80 10.86 -2.95
CA PHE A 36 -21.87 11.03 -1.49
C PHE A 36 -21.71 12.50 -1.09
N PRO A 37 -22.67 13.37 -1.44
CA PRO A 37 -22.55 14.81 -1.22
C PRO A 37 -22.41 15.21 0.26
N ASP A 38 -22.92 14.39 1.18
CA ASP A 38 -22.90 14.64 2.62
C ASP A 38 -21.68 14.09 3.34
N ALA A 39 -20.79 13.36 2.64
CA ALA A 39 -19.58 12.78 3.20
C ALA A 39 -18.45 13.81 3.36
N GLU A 40 -17.48 13.46 4.19
CA GLU A 40 -16.23 14.21 4.33
C GLU A 40 -15.12 13.60 3.47
N TYR A 41 -14.14 14.44 3.08
CA TYR A 41 -13.09 14.05 2.13
C TYR A 41 -11.73 14.51 2.63
N ILE A 42 -10.80 13.56 2.77
CA ILE A 42 -9.42 13.80 3.19
C ILE A 42 -8.48 13.32 2.09
N ILE A 43 -7.50 14.13 1.74
CA ILE A 43 -6.39 13.71 0.88
C ILE A 43 -5.20 13.44 1.78
N TYR A 44 -4.70 12.20 1.73
CA TYR A 44 -3.53 11.77 2.50
C TYR A 44 -2.40 11.42 1.53
N ASP A 45 -1.55 12.38 1.29
CA ASP A 45 -0.37 12.29 0.41
C ASP A 45 0.85 12.96 1.05
N LEU A 46 1.95 13.01 0.34
CA LEU A 46 3.20 13.64 0.79
C LEU A 46 3.11 15.16 1.01
N LYS A 47 2.04 15.80 0.55
CA LYS A 47 1.82 17.24 0.67
C LYS A 47 0.78 17.58 1.74
N SER A 48 0.13 16.57 2.30
CA SER A 48 -0.84 16.77 3.37
C SER A 48 -0.14 17.14 4.68
N ASP A 49 -0.75 18.03 5.46
CA ASP A 49 -0.27 18.43 6.79
C ASP A 49 -0.55 17.37 7.87
N ILE A 50 -0.94 16.16 7.46
CA ILE A 50 -1.27 15.06 8.37
C ILE A 50 0.00 14.27 8.68
N GLU A 51 0.56 14.47 9.86
CA GLU A 51 1.75 13.75 10.32
C GLU A 51 1.43 12.30 10.66
N ASP A 52 0.39 12.07 11.46
CA ASP A 52 -0.11 10.74 11.78
C ASP A 52 -1.60 10.59 11.52
N ILE A 53 -1.94 9.79 10.52
CA ILE A 53 -3.34 9.48 10.20
C ILE A 53 -4.09 8.81 11.35
N ASN A 54 -3.40 8.16 12.28
CA ASN A 54 -4.01 7.51 13.42
C ASN A 54 -4.61 8.49 14.42
N GLU A 55 -4.16 9.74 14.49
CA GLU A 55 -4.78 10.78 15.32
C GLU A 55 -6.21 11.08 14.86
N ILE A 56 -6.46 10.95 13.57
CA ILE A 56 -7.79 11.08 12.97
C ILE A 56 -8.60 9.80 13.23
N LEU A 57 -7.99 8.62 12.97
CA LEU A 57 -8.70 7.33 13.00
C LEU A 57 -9.13 6.89 14.41
N VAL A 58 -8.51 7.39 15.46
CA VAL A 58 -8.89 7.09 16.84
C VAL A 58 -10.23 7.74 17.23
N GLN A 59 -10.63 8.77 16.51
CA GLN A 59 -11.88 9.48 16.75
C GLN A 59 -13.01 8.88 15.92
N GLU A 60 -14.19 8.75 16.50
CA GLU A 60 -15.37 8.34 15.75
C GLU A 60 -15.77 9.44 14.76
N PRO A 61 -15.88 9.13 13.45
CA PRO A 61 -16.24 10.13 12.46
C PRO A 61 -17.72 10.52 12.60
N LYS A 62 -18.04 11.79 12.43
CA LYS A 62 -19.42 12.29 12.46
C LYS A 62 -20.19 11.98 11.19
N LYS A 63 -19.48 11.83 10.09
CA LYS A 63 -19.99 11.49 8.76
C LYS A 63 -19.07 10.47 8.12
N HIS A 64 -19.58 9.69 7.18
CA HIS A 64 -18.72 8.86 6.35
C HIS A 64 -17.61 9.71 5.74
N THR A 65 -16.37 9.34 5.98
CA THR A 65 -15.19 10.10 5.58
C THR A 65 -14.34 9.28 4.62
N PHE A 66 -14.17 9.78 3.41
CA PHE A 66 -13.33 9.13 2.39
C PHE A 66 -11.92 9.69 2.43
N ILE A 67 -10.94 8.81 2.71
CA ILE A 67 -9.51 9.14 2.78
C ILE A 67 -8.84 8.66 1.50
N PHE A 68 -8.48 9.59 0.62
CA PHE A 68 -7.79 9.29 -0.63
C PHE A 68 -6.29 9.23 -0.39
N VAL A 69 -5.72 8.02 -0.54
CA VAL A 69 -4.32 7.75 -0.26
C VAL A 69 -3.51 7.74 -1.55
N LYS A 70 -2.44 8.54 -1.56
CA LYS A 70 -1.47 8.55 -2.65
C LYS A 70 -0.06 8.45 -2.08
N GLU A 71 0.66 7.40 -2.49
CA GLU A 71 2.07 7.16 -2.13
C GLU A 71 2.38 7.06 -0.63
N MET A 72 1.38 7.15 0.21
CA MET A 72 1.46 6.92 1.65
C MET A 72 1.15 5.47 2.01
N LEU A 73 1.36 5.10 3.25
CA LEU A 73 1.13 3.75 3.80
C LEU A 73 1.98 2.67 3.08
N ARG A 74 3.22 2.98 2.74
CA ARG A 74 4.11 2.03 2.05
C ARG A 74 4.82 1.06 2.98
N CYS A 75 5.23 1.48 4.18
CA CYS A 75 6.01 0.65 5.11
C CYS A 75 5.59 0.89 6.55
N ALA A 76 5.68 -0.15 7.36
CA ALA A 76 5.70 -0.17 8.83
C ALA A 76 4.66 0.66 9.61
N LYS A 77 3.73 1.37 8.95
CA LYS A 77 2.70 2.15 9.62
C LYS A 77 1.46 1.28 9.85
N THR A 78 1.10 1.05 11.08
CA THR A 78 -0.16 0.42 11.45
C THR A 78 -1.32 1.42 11.38
N LEU A 79 -2.54 0.93 11.23
CA LEU A 79 -3.75 1.75 11.28
C LEU A 79 -4.59 1.38 12.49
N LYS A 80 -5.17 2.38 13.15
CA LYS A 80 -6.27 2.19 14.09
C LYS A 80 -7.51 1.77 13.31
N LYS A 81 -8.12 0.64 13.67
CA LYS A 81 -9.10 -0.05 12.81
C LYS A 81 -10.54 0.05 13.29
N GLU A 82 -10.75 0.55 14.50
CA GLU A 82 -12.08 0.56 15.15
C GLU A 82 -13.18 1.20 14.29
N HIS A 83 -12.83 2.27 13.59
CA HIS A 83 -13.77 3.02 12.76
C HIS A 83 -13.49 2.87 11.24
N LEU A 84 -12.72 1.84 10.83
CA LEU A 84 -12.49 1.58 9.42
C LEU A 84 -13.65 0.81 8.79
N GLY A 85 -14.16 1.32 7.68
CA GLY A 85 -15.18 0.68 6.87
C GLY A 85 -14.56 -0.01 5.65
N ILE A 86 -14.50 0.67 4.51
CA ILE A 86 -14.00 0.12 3.25
C ILE A 86 -12.53 0.48 3.06
N MET A 87 -11.74 -0.51 2.61
CA MET A 87 -10.43 -0.28 2.00
C MET A 87 -10.47 -0.71 0.53
N TYR A 88 -10.26 0.24 -0.35
CA TYR A 88 -10.26 0.00 -1.79
C TYR A 88 -8.86 0.15 -2.38
N GLU A 89 -8.32 -0.95 -2.88
CA GLU A 89 -7.09 -0.96 -3.68
C GLU A 89 -7.42 -0.74 -5.16
N ARG A 90 -6.72 0.19 -5.78
CA ARG A 90 -6.91 0.50 -7.20
C ARG A 90 -6.68 -0.73 -8.08
N TYR A 91 -7.44 -0.83 -9.15
CA TYR A 91 -7.18 -1.82 -10.18
C TYR A 91 -5.83 -1.57 -10.87
N SER A 92 -5.04 -2.62 -11.01
CA SER A 92 -3.80 -2.63 -11.79
C SER A 92 -3.82 -3.81 -12.77
N LYS A 93 -3.45 -3.54 -14.04
CA LYS A 93 -3.27 -4.59 -15.05
C LYS A 93 -2.12 -5.54 -14.66
N ASN A 94 -1.06 -4.97 -14.06
CA ASN A 94 0.07 -5.72 -13.53
C ASN A 94 0.13 -5.46 -12.01
N PRO A 95 -0.56 -6.27 -11.20
CA PRO A 95 -0.55 -6.11 -9.75
C PRO A 95 0.83 -6.43 -9.18
N ASP A 96 1.21 -5.70 -8.14
CA ASP A 96 2.37 -5.98 -7.30
C ASP A 96 1.84 -6.57 -5.98
N ASP A 97 2.08 -7.85 -5.77
CA ASP A 97 1.54 -8.58 -4.62
C ASP A 97 2.09 -8.03 -3.30
N SER A 98 3.37 -7.65 -3.27
CA SER A 98 3.97 -7.07 -2.07
C SER A 98 3.34 -5.73 -1.71
N VAL A 99 3.07 -4.89 -2.70
CA VAL A 99 2.40 -3.60 -2.48
C VAL A 99 0.95 -3.78 -2.04
N ILE A 100 0.24 -4.73 -2.62
CA ILE A 100 -1.15 -5.03 -2.29
C ILE A 100 -1.24 -5.63 -0.89
N ILE A 101 -0.55 -6.74 -0.65
CA ILE A 101 -0.68 -7.50 0.60
C ILE A 101 -0.01 -6.77 1.76
N GLN A 102 1.25 -6.39 1.62
CA GLN A 102 2.02 -5.77 2.71
C GLN A 102 1.79 -4.27 2.83
N GLY A 103 1.59 -3.62 1.70
CA GLY A 103 1.53 -2.16 1.63
C GLY A 103 0.18 -1.55 2.00
N PHE A 104 -0.94 -2.21 1.74
CA PHE A 104 -2.26 -1.60 1.96
C PHE A 104 -3.21 -2.51 2.73
N ILE A 105 -3.60 -3.64 2.14
CA ILE A 105 -4.59 -4.54 2.73
C ILE A 105 -4.11 -5.17 4.02
N GLY A 106 -2.84 -5.54 4.10
CA GLY A 106 -2.25 -6.10 5.31
C GLY A 106 -2.40 -5.21 6.56
N ARG A 107 -2.78 -3.95 6.38
CA ARG A 107 -3.08 -3.04 7.50
C ARG A 107 -4.43 -3.27 8.14
N LEU A 108 -5.32 -4.01 7.48
CA LEU A 108 -6.58 -4.48 8.08
C LEU A 108 -6.38 -5.71 8.97
N THR A 109 -5.27 -6.43 8.78
CA THR A 109 -4.94 -7.64 9.54
C THR A 109 -4.27 -7.30 10.88
N GLY A 110 -3.99 -8.33 11.68
CA GLY A 110 -3.37 -8.19 12.98
C GLY A 110 -4.37 -7.92 14.10
N TYR A 111 -3.89 -7.37 15.21
CA TYR A 111 -4.69 -7.10 16.39
C TYR A 111 -5.65 -5.92 16.20
N ASP A 112 -6.69 -5.84 17.04
CA ASP A 112 -7.65 -4.72 17.11
C ASP A 112 -8.47 -4.50 15.82
N TYR A 113 -8.77 -5.56 15.07
CA TYR A 113 -9.66 -5.45 13.92
C TYR A 113 -11.13 -5.39 14.36
N ASN A 114 -11.95 -4.62 13.64
CA ASN A 114 -13.35 -4.37 14.00
C ASN A 114 -14.35 -5.39 13.43
N GLN A 115 -13.88 -6.42 12.72
CA GLN A 115 -14.65 -7.49 12.07
C GLN A 115 -15.67 -7.04 11.00
N LYS A 116 -15.79 -5.73 10.76
CA LYS A 116 -16.73 -5.15 9.80
C LYS A 116 -16.08 -4.63 8.53
N SER A 117 -14.77 -4.33 8.58
CA SER A 117 -14.07 -3.76 7.42
C SER A 117 -14.15 -4.65 6.19
N ILE A 118 -14.47 -4.04 5.06
CA ILE A 118 -14.55 -4.69 3.74
C ILE A 118 -13.37 -4.23 2.89
N CYS A 119 -12.73 -5.19 2.21
CA CYS A 119 -11.59 -4.90 1.35
C CYS A 119 -11.89 -5.23 -0.11
N TYR A 120 -11.72 -4.25 -0.99
CA TYR A 120 -11.76 -4.42 -2.44
C TYR A 120 -10.35 -4.43 -3.00
N THR A 121 -9.95 -5.55 -3.58
CA THR A 121 -8.56 -5.75 -4.00
C THR A 121 -8.43 -6.75 -5.14
N ASN A 122 -7.18 -7.01 -5.56
CA ASN A 122 -6.86 -8.05 -6.51
C ASN A 122 -6.90 -9.43 -5.82
N ILE A 123 -7.94 -10.21 -6.15
CA ILE A 123 -8.17 -11.53 -5.54
C ILE A 123 -7.00 -12.48 -5.80
N SER A 124 -6.44 -12.49 -7.02
CA SER A 124 -5.30 -13.35 -7.33
C SER A 124 -4.05 -13.08 -6.50
N SER A 125 -3.86 -11.85 -6.01
CA SER A 125 -2.78 -11.53 -5.06
C SER A 125 -3.05 -12.16 -3.69
N ILE A 126 -4.31 -12.15 -3.25
CA ILE A 126 -4.71 -12.80 -2.00
C ILE A 126 -4.56 -14.32 -2.10
N GLU A 127 -5.01 -14.91 -3.20
CA GLU A 127 -4.89 -16.36 -3.45
C GLU A 127 -3.44 -16.83 -3.42
N ARG A 128 -2.52 -16.09 -4.08
CA ARG A 128 -1.09 -16.41 -4.02
C ARG A 128 -0.51 -16.29 -2.61
N TYR A 129 -0.90 -15.26 -1.88
CA TYR A 129 -0.46 -15.14 -0.49
C TYR A 129 -1.00 -16.26 0.38
N TYR A 130 -2.25 -16.67 0.17
CA TYR A 130 -2.86 -17.79 0.88
C TYR A 130 -2.13 -19.11 0.61
N GLN A 131 -1.76 -19.37 -0.64
CA GLN A 131 -0.94 -20.54 -1.01
C GLN A 131 0.42 -20.52 -0.31
N LEU A 132 1.09 -19.39 -0.27
CA LEU A 132 2.36 -19.25 0.47
C LEU A 132 2.17 -19.47 1.97
N TRP A 133 1.12 -18.89 2.54
CA TRP A 133 0.82 -19.06 3.97
C TRP A 133 0.49 -20.49 4.33
N ASP A 134 -0.34 -21.17 3.55
CA ASP A 134 -0.78 -22.55 3.76
C ASP A 134 0.38 -23.55 3.64
N SER A 135 1.36 -23.25 2.79
CA SER A 135 2.61 -24.00 2.66
C SER A 135 3.71 -23.59 3.65
N GLU A 136 3.42 -22.75 4.64
CA GLU A 136 4.43 -22.18 5.56
C GLU A 136 5.57 -21.46 4.82
N PHE A 137 5.27 -20.91 3.64
CA PHE A 137 6.22 -20.25 2.71
C PHE A 137 7.25 -21.21 2.07
N GLU A 138 7.00 -22.51 2.07
CA GLU A 138 7.89 -23.50 1.46
C GLU A 138 7.58 -23.78 -0.02
N ASP A 139 6.39 -23.41 -0.51
CA ASP A 139 5.99 -23.62 -1.91
C ASP A 139 6.68 -22.63 -2.86
N THR A 140 7.79 -23.05 -3.45
CA THR A 140 8.55 -22.29 -4.45
C THR A 140 7.87 -22.20 -5.81
N THR A 141 6.75 -22.91 -6.03
CA THR A 141 6.02 -22.87 -7.30
C THR A 141 5.07 -21.68 -7.41
N VAL A 142 4.76 -21.03 -6.29
CA VAL A 142 3.90 -19.85 -6.23
C VAL A 142 4.58 -18.67 -6.93
N LYS A 143 3.98 -18.22 -8.02
CA LYS A 143 4.49 -17.07 -8.80
C LYS A 143 4.13 -15.75 -8.12
N TRP A 144 4.81 -15.43 -7.04
CA TRP A 144 4.70 -14.15 -6.36
C TRP A 144 5.15 -13.01 -7.26
N LYS A 145 4.32 -11.99 -7.43
CA LYS A 145 4.60 -10.85 -8.29
C LYS A 145 5.04 -9.66 -7.46
N SER A 146 6.33 -9.39 -7.45
CA SER A 146 6.88 -8.19 -6.83
C SER A 146 7.69 -7.40 -7.87
N HIS A 147 7.47 -6.09 -7.93
CA HIS A 147 8.16 -5.21 -8.85
C HIS A 147 9.14 -4.34 -8.08
N SER A 148 10.43 -4.57 -8.26
CA SER A 148 11.46 -3.68 -7.78
C SER A 148 11.95 -2.76 -8.88
N THR A 149 12.39 -1.58 -8.50
CA THR A 149 12.98 -0.61 -9.42
C THR A 149 14.41 -0.36 -8.96
N THR A 150 15.36 -0.66 -9.83
CA THR A 150 16.79 -0.51 -9.54
C THR A 150 17.32 0.77 -10.19
N PHE A 151 18.14 1.52 -9.47
CA PHE A 151 18.87 2.67 -10.00
C PHE A 151 20.31 2.25 -10.28
N LYS A 152 20.79 2.47 -11.50
CA LYS A 152 22.21 2.38 -11.86
C LYS A 152 22.69 3.77 -12.25
N LYS A 153 23.74 4.28 -11.60
CA LYS A 153 24.30 5.60 -11.88
C LYS A 153 23.25 6.74 -11.86
N GLY A 154 22.31 6.69 -10.94
CA GLY A 154 21.23 7.67 -10.84
C GLY A 154 20.11 7.55 -11.88
N ILE A 155 20.19 6.58 -12.79
CA ILE A 155 19.17 6.35 -13.82
C ILE A 155 18.36 5.11 -13.47
N LEU A 156 17.03 5.22 -13.61
CA LEU A 156 16.13 4.09 -13.44
C LEU A 156 16.38 3.04 -14.54
N SER A 157 16.94 1.90 -14.19
CA SER A 157 17.38 0.89 -15.15
C SER A 157 16.33 -0.15 -15.54
N GLY A 158 15.12 -0.05 -15.00
CA GLY A 158 14.01 -0.96 -15.30
C GLY A 158 13.29 -1.49 -14.08
N LYS A 159 12.29 -2.31 -14.33
CA LYS A 159 11.54 -3.02 -13.30
C LYS A 159 11.93 -4.50 -13.34
N ASN A 160 12.46 -4.98 -12.25
CA ASN A 160 12.65 -6.41 -12.06
C ASN A 160 11.41 -7.00 -11.41
N THR A 161 10.93 -8.11 -11.92
CA THR A 161 9.86 -8.90 -11.34
C THR A 161 10.49 -10.10 -10.64
N PHE A 162 10.33 -10.17 -9.33
CA PHE A 162 10.76 -11.33 -8.55
C PHE A 162 9.62 -12.34 -8.54
N ASN A 163 9.90 -13.53 -9.01
CA ASN A 163 8.98 -14.66 -8.98
C ASN A 163 9.58 -15.69 -8.04
N SER A 164 9.05 -15.83 -6.84
CA SER A 164 9.45 -16.80 -5.83
C SER A 164 10.72 -16.48 -5.02
N VAL A 165 10.92 -17.27 -3.99
CA VAL A 165 12.04 -17.21 -3.03
C VAL A 165 13.40 -17.46 -3.71
N GLU A 166 13.45 -18.19 -4.81
CA GLU A 166 14.68 -18.51 -5.54
C GLU A 166 15.44 -17.26 -6.04
N ASN A 167 14.75 -16.14 -6.24
CA ASN A 167 15.38 -14.91 -6.69
C ASN A 167 16.02 -14.09 -5.55
N ILE A 168 15.81 -14.47 -4.31
CA ILE A 168 16.39 -13.79 -3.15
C ILE A 168 17.86 -14.19 -2.97
N GLU A 169 18.24 -15.42 -3.30
CA GLU A 169 19.63 -15.90 -3.23
C GLU A 169 20.55 -15.18 -4.25
N GLY A 170 20.03 -14.74 -5.39
CA GLY A 170 20.78 -13.97 -6.38
C GLY A 170 21.10 -12.53 -5.96
N LEU A 171 20.43 -11.98 -4.95
CA LEU A 171 20.68 -10.62 -4.45
C LEU A 171 21.84 -10.54 -3.45
N SER A 172 22.20 -11.65 -2.83
CA SER A 172 23.26 -11.70 -1.81
C SER A 172 24.68 -11.73 -2.36
N THR A 173 24.86 -11.92 -3.66
CA THR A 173 26.18 -12.07 -4.28
C THR A 173 26.74 -10.80 -4.91
N ASP A 174 25.94 -9.73 -5.09
CA ASP A 174 26.39 -8.48 -5.69
C ASP A 174 26.84 -7.39 -4.69
N SER A 175 26.91 -7.69 -3.40
CA SER A 175 27.32 -6.73 -2.37
C SER A 175 28.83 -6.67 -2.08
N SER A 176 29.69 -7.33 -2.90
CA SER A 176 31.13 -7.42 -2.65
C SER A 176 32.01 -6.67 -3.67
N SER A 177 31.56 -5.51 -4.17
CA SER A 177 32.47 -4.60 -4.89
C SER A 177 32.27 -3.13 -4.50
N VAL A 178 32.44 -2.86 -3.21
CA VAL A 178 32.88 -1.52 -2.77
C VAL A 178 34.40 -1.57 -2.75
N THR A 179 35.02 -1.24 -3.86
CA THR A 179 36.44 -0.90 -3.89
C THR A 179 36.61 0.41 -3.17
N SER A 180 37.33 0.33 -2.07
CA SER A 180 37.91 1.48 -1.36
C SER A 180 38.80 2.27 -2.32
N ASP A 181 38.40 3.47 -2.70
CA ASP A 181 39.29 4.44 -3.31
C ASP A 181 40.29 4.88 -2.27
N GLU A 182 41.56 4.52 -2.52
CA GLU A 182 42.72 4.99 -1.78
C GLU A 182 42.87 6.49 -2.04
N SER A 183 42.93 7.24 -0.96
CA SER A 183 43.28 8.67 -0.94
C SER A 183 44.72 8.87 -1.32
N GLU A 184 44.97 9.59 -2.43
CA GLU A 184 46.30 10.10 -2.77
C GLU A 184 46.82 11.14 -1.74
N PRO A 185 48.13 11.15 -1.41
CA PRO A 185 48.68 12.08 -0.46
C PRO A 185 48.90 13.47 -1.08
N VAL A 186 48.45 14.49 -0.36
CA VAL A 186 48.69 15.90 -0.66
C VAL A 186 50.20 16.17 -0.52
N LYS A 187 50.84 16.68 -1.58
CA LYS A 187 52.20 17.23 -1.55
C LYS A 187 52.14 18.67 -1.10
N GLU A 188 52.79 18.95 0.03
CA GLU A 188 53.15 20.31 0.43
C GLU A 188 54.29 20.84 -0.44
N THR A 189 54.12 22.06 -0.93
CA THR A 189 55.18 23.02 -1.27
C THR A 189 54.71 24.43 -0.89
#